data_80a25364910ff7e379091c059bf8df1f
#
_entry.id   80a25364910ff7e379091c059bf8df1f
#
_cell.length_a   1.000
_cell.length_b   1.000
_cell.length_c   1.000
_cell.angle_alpha   90.00
_cell.angle_beta   90.00
_cell.angle_gamma   90.00
#
_symmetry.space_group_name_H-M   'P 1'
#
loop_
_entity.id
_entity.type
_entity.pdbx_description
1 polymer ?
#
loop_
_entity_poly.entity_id
_entity_poly.type
_entity_poly.pdbx_seq_one_letter_code
_entity_poly.pdbx_strand_id
1 'polypeptide(L)'
;MMQISRKELDAIICPTILTAGSNYLDIDAYACMVGMAELLRLQGEDAIAYSSAPCNYSVCKSLLKDGQLLRVLPSGLRAEDAKYIIVDVSDPDFLGTSVPLDRVVAVYDHHVGFEEYWQERIGSDAHIEFIGAAATLIYREWKKSGLADQMSRSTALLLIAAILDNTLNLTSSNTTKEDIAVFKALCQKEGVDDRWCASYFSQVQESVEADLKNALFDDVKTVHNIEALPSKVAQLCVWDAHTILEQLPQIRQWFEEYRDNWMLNIVDIKRQCSYFVCDGIHHQQELERIFDVHFESGIARSPIPYLRKEIIKTIISK
;
A
#
# COMPACT_ATOMS: atom_id res chain seq x y z
N MET A 1 42.72 27.54 -12.98
CA MET A 1 41.47 27.28 -12.26
C MET A 1 40.36 27.25 -13.32
N MET A 2 39.91 26.04 -13.73
CA MET A 2 38.80 25.90 -14.68
C MET A 2 37.52 26.34 -13.95
N GLN A 3 36.87 27.39 -14.45
CA GLN A 3 35.52 27.77 -14.01
C GLN A 3 34.55 26.74 -14.63
N ILE A 4 34.01 25.87 -13.75
CA ILE A 4 32.90 24.98 -14.09
C ILE A 4 31.71 25.89 -14.38
N SER A 5 31.11 25.79 -15.55
CA SER A 5 29.95 26.59 -15.91
C SER A 5 28.75 26.21 -15.02
N ARG A 6 27.82 27.14 -14.76
CA ARG A 6 26.62 26.90 -13.97
C ARG A 6 25.79 25.73 -14.53
N LYS A 7 25.77 25.53 -15.87
CA LYS A 7 25.16 24.37 -16.54
C LYS A 7 25.87 23.05 -16.24
N GLU A 8 27.18 23.05 -16.06
CA GLU A 8 27.94 21.85 -15.66
C GLU A 8 27.82 21.58 -14.17
N LEU A 9 27.64 22.62 -13.33
CA LEU A 9 27.27 22.46 -11.92
C LEU A 9 25.82 21.93 -11.76
N ASP A 10 24.87 22.44 -12.56
CA ASP A 10 23.47 22.02 -12.57
C ASP A 10 23.31 20.57 -13.12
N ALA A 11 24.23 20.10 -13.96
CA ALA A 11 24.30 18.70 -14.41
C ALA A 11 24.87 17.74 -13.35
N ILE A 12 25.55 18.26 -12.31
CA ILE A 12 26.29 17.46 -11.34
C ILE A 12 25.48 17.20 -10.06
N ILE A 13 24.41 17.94 -9.78
CA ILE A 13 23.66 17.79 -8.52
C ILE A 13 22.16 18.02 -8.75
N CYS A 14 21.50 17.11 -9.46
CA CYS A 14 20.04 17.02 -9.48
C CYS A 14 19.65 15.65 -8.94
N PRO A 15 19.50 15.50 -7.63
CA PRO A 15 19.16 14.20 -7.06
C PRO A 15 17.78 13.75 -7.53
N THR A 16 17.62 12.43 -7.65
CA THR A 16 16.34 11.81 -7.92
C THR A 16 15.69 11.43 -6.60
N ILE A 17 14.55 12.03 -6.29
CA ILE A 17 13.78 11.75 -5.07
C ILE A 17 12.69 10.74 -5.37
N LEU A 18 12.71 9.62 -4.65
CA LEU A 18 11.67 8.60 -4.65
C LEU A 18 10.69 8.96 -3.54
N THR A 19 9.43 9.17 -3.90
CA THR A 19 8.39 9.54 -2.93
C THR A 19 7.04 8.91 -3.29
N ALA A 20 6.11 8.94 -2.36
CA ALA A 20 4.78 8.36 -2.48
C ALA A 20 3.73 9.34 -1.95
N GLY A 21 2.56 8.86 -1.61
CA GLY A 21 1.47 9.66 -1.04
C GLY A 21 1.88 10.41 0.24
N SER A 22 1.26 11.58 0.47
CA SER A 22 1.59 12.48 1.57
C SER A 22 0.88 12.17 2.88
N ASN A 23 -0.15 11.33 2.87
CA ASN A 23 -0.97 11.07 4.06
C ASN A 23 -0.32 10.05 4.98
N TYR A 24 0.10 8.92 4.46
CA TYR A 24 0.84 7.85 5.15
C TYR A 24 1.60 7.02 4.13
N LEU A 25 2.57 6.24 4.62
CA LEU A 25 3.26 5.21 3.87
C LEU A 25 2.80 3.84 4.37
N ASP A 26 2.26 3.03 3.48
CA ASP A 26 2.15 1.60 3.72
C ASP A 26 3.42 0.87 3.28
N ILE A 27 3.41 -0.45 3.41
CA ILE A 27 4.60 -1.25 3.09
C ILE A 27 4.91 -1.25 1.59
N ASP A 28 3.92 -1.10 0.70
CA ASP A 28 4.15 -1.07 -0.75
C ASP A 28 4.83 0.23 -1.16
N ALA A 29 4.28 1.37 -0.76
CA ALA A 29 4.91 2.67 -0.96
C ALA A 29 6.34 2.70 -0.42
N TYR A 30 6.52 2.24 0.84
CA TYR A 30 7.82 2.23 1.50
C TYR A 30 8.85 1.34 0.76
N ALA A 31 8.46 0.12 0.41
CA ALA A 31 9.31 -0.84 -0.30
C ALA A 31 9.68 -0.35 -1.70
N CYS A 32 8.73 0.24 -2.42
CA CYS A 32 8.95 0.80 -3.74
C CYS A 32 9.94 1.96 -3.72
N MET A 33 9.80 2.90 -2.77
CA MET A 33 10.73 4.01 -2.60
C MET A 33 12.16 3.52 -2.34
N VAL A 34 12.32 2.60 -1.39
CA VAL A 34 13.62 2.05 -1.02
C VAL A 34 14.22 1.23 -2.15
N GLY A 35 13.42 0.36 -2.75
CA GLY A 35 13.84 -0.54 -3.82
C GLY A 35 14.30 0.19 -5.07
N MET A 36 13.55 1.19 -5.52
CA MET A 36 13.93 1.99 -6.68
C MET A 36 15.15 2.86 -6.37
N ALA A 37 15.24 3.48 -5.18
CA ALA A 37 16.40 4.27 -4.80
C ALA A 37 17.69 3.44 -4.72
N GLU A 38 17.62 2.20 -4.25
CA GLU A 38 18.78 1.29 -4.24
C GLU A 38 19.21 0.95 -5.67
N LEU A 39 18.26 0.63 -6.56
CA LEU A 39 18.53 0.33 -7.96
C LEU A 39 19.27 1.49 -8.65
N LEU A 40 18.72 2.70 -8.55
CA LEU A 40 19.31 3.90 -9.17
C LEU A 40 20.71 4.20 -8.65
N ARG A 41 20.94 4.02 -7.33
CA ARG A 41 22.29 4.18 -6.75
C ARG A 41 23.29 3.15 -7.30
N LEU A 42 22.88 1.91 -7.53
CA LEU A 42 23.73 0.91 -8.18
C LEU A 42 24.03 1.27 -9.64
N GLN A 43 23.16 2.03 -10.27
CA GLN A 43 23.37 2.58 -11.64
C GLN A 43 24.22 3.86 -11.64
N GLY A 44 24.62 4.37 -10.47
CA GLY A 44 25.47 5.54 -10.31
C GLY A 44 24.70 6.86 -10.19
N GLU A 45 23.39 6.82 -9.99
CA GLU A 45 22.58 8.01 -9.77
C GLU A 45 22.54 8.42 -8.27
N ASP A 46 22.42 9.73 -8.01
CA ASP A 46 22.14 10.23 -6.67
C ASP A 46 20.64 10.13 -6.40
N ALA A 47 20.21 9.02 -5.80
CA ALA A 47 18.81 8.70 -5.55
C ALA A 47 18.53 8.65 -4.05
N ILE A 48 17.44 9.31 -3.63
CA ILE A 48 17.04 9.48 -2.25
C ILE A 48 15.59 9.01 -2.09
N ALA A 49 15.35 7.97 -1.29
CA ALA A 49 14.02 7.62 -0.82
C ALA A 49 13.66 8.58 0.32
N TYR A 50 12.61 9.38 0.13
CA TYR A 50 12.19 10.38 1.10
C TYR A 50 10.68 10.55 1.15
N SER A 51 10.13 10.59 2.35
CA SER A 51 8.77 11.05 2.64
C SER A 51 8.72 11.66 4.03
N SER A 52 7.85 12.66 4.19
CA SER A 52 7.48 13.21 5.51
C SER A 52 6.24 12.52 6.09
N ALA A 53 5.57 11.67 5.31
CA ALA A 53 4.39 10.94 5.75
C ALA A 53 4.76 9.88 6.81
N PRO A 54 3.93 9.66 7.83
CA PRO A 54 4.14 8.61 8.81
C PRO A 54 3.95 7.22 8.16
N CYS A 55 4.69 6.23 8.65
CA CYS A 55 4.42 4.84 8.27
C CYS A 55 3.15 4.35 8.97
N ASN A 56 2.34 3.57 8.23
CA ASN A 56 1.20 2.88 8.81
C ASN A 56 1.61 1.54 9.46
N TYR A 57 0.64 0.78 9.94
CA TYR A 57 0.86 -0.47 10.68
C TYR A 57 1.49 -1.59 9.85
N SER A 58 1.41 -1.55 8.51
CA SER A 58 2.01 -2.57 7.63
C SER A 58 3.54 -2.48 7.57
N VAL A 59 4.12 -1.31 7.91
CA VAL A 59 5.57 -1.13 7.98
C VAL A 59 6.10 -1.61 9.33
N CYS A 60 6.35 -2.91 9.45
CA CYS A 60 6.78 -3.54 10.69
C CYS A 60 8.16 -3.08 11.15
N LYS A 61 8.33 -2.93 12.47
CA LYS A 61 9.63 -2.58 13.08
C LYS A 61 10.76 -3.56 12.74
N SER A 62 10.45 -4.83 12.52
CA SER A 62 11.44 -5.84 12.14
C SER A 62 12.04 -5.60 10.75
N LEU A 63 11.28 -4.97 9.84
CA LEU A 63 11.75 -4.60 8.51
C LEU A 63 12.64 -3.35 8.52
N LEU A 64 12.62 -2.58 9.60
CA LEU A 64 13.38 -1.34 9.78
C LEU A 64 14.68 -1.55 10.55
N LYS A 65 15.05 -2.79 10.93
CA LYS A 65 16.18 -3.09 11.84
C LYS A 65 17.55 -2.67 11.31
N ASP A 66 17.74 -2.65 10.00
CA ASP A 66 19.05 -2.39 9.39
C ASP A 66 19.34 -0.90 9.17
N GLY A 67 18.68 -0.04 9.93
CA GLY A 67 18.89 1.42 9.90
C GLY A 67 17.81 2.17 9.13
N GLN A 68 18.02 3.47 9.02
CA GLN A 68 17.10 4.33 8.28
C GLN A 68 17.18 4.04 6.77
N LEU A 69 16.24 3.28 6.26
CA LEU A 69 16.14 3.03 4.82
C LEU A 69 15.70 4.30 4.06
N LEU A 70 14.91 5.18 4.69
CA LEU A 70 14.63 6.51 4.17
C LEU A 70 15.74 7.47 4.61
N ARG A 71 16.21 8.28 3.66
CA ARG A 71 17.25 9.27 3.88
C ARG A 71 16.64 10.63 4.21
N VAL A 72 17.40 11.46 4.90
CA VAL A 72 17.06 12.86 5.10
C VAL A 72 17.44 13.64 3.84
N LEU A 73 16.58 14.56 3.40
CA LEU A 73 16.93 15.44 2.28
C LEU A 73 18.13 16.32 2.63
N PRO A 74 19.05 16.58 1.68
CA PRO A 74 20.15 17.51 1.88
C PRO A 74 19.65 18.89 2.33
N SER A 75 20.34 19.50 3.31
CA SER A 75 20.00 20.83 3.78
C SER A 75 20.12 21.84 2.63
N GLY A 76 19.06 22.63 2.42
CA GLY A 76 19.01 23.64 1.36
C GLY A 76 18.62 23.12 -0.02
N LEU A 77 18.30 21.83 -0.18
CA LEU A 77 17.73 21.34 -1.42
C LEU A 77 16.33 21.91 -1.60
N ARG A 78 16.12 22.65 -2.71
CA ARG A 78 14.80 23.13 -3.09
C ARG A 78 14.10 22.08 -3.94
N ALA A 79 12.77 22.03 -3.86
CA ALA A 79 11.98 21.03 -4.58
C ALA A 79 12.21 21.08 -6.11
N GLU A 80 12.38 22.29 -6.66
CA GLU A 80 12.63 22.48 -8.08
C GLU A 80 14.06 22.07 -8.55
N ASP A 81 14.97 21.83 -7.61
CA ASP A 81 16.35 21.40 -7.92
C ASP A 81 16.50 19.86 -7.93
N ALA A 82 15.41 19.12 -7.76
CA ALA A 82 15.37 17.66 -7.80
C ALA A 82 14.49 17.14 -8.94
N LYS A 83 14.68 15.87 -9.32
CA LYS A 83 13.74 15.07 -10.10
C LYS A 83 12.94 14.18 -9.15
N TYR A 84 11.73 13.79 -9.54
CA TYR A 84 10.87 12.94 -8.73
C TYR A 84 10.47 11.70 -9.48
N ILE A 85 10.56 10.56 -8.80
CA ILE A 85 9.91 9.32 -9.20
C ILE A 85 8.84 9.05 -8.15
N ILE A 86 7.61 8.94 -8.61
CA ILE A 86 6.45 8.68 -7.77
C ILE A 86 6.17 7.18 -7.78
N VAL A 87 5.91 6.61 -6.60
CA VAL A 87 5.61 5.19 -6.46
C VAL A 87 4.34 4.97 -5.64
N ASP A 88 3.56 3.96 -6.00
CA ASP A 88 2.36 3.51 -5.30
C ASP A 88 1.27 4.59 -5.12
N VAL A 89 1.30 5.60 -5.94
CA VAL A 89 0.28 6.64 -6.06
C VAL A 89 0.38 7.31 -7.42
N SER A 90 -0.75 7.52 -8.09
CA SER A 90 -0.80 8.25 -9.36
C SER A 90 -1.74 9.45 -9.31
N ASP A 91 -2.63 9.54 -8.33
CA ASP A 91 -3.48 10.73 -8.14
C ASP A 91 -2.64 11.91 -7.61
N PRO A 92 -2.53 13.01 -8.40
CA PRO A 92 -1.75 14.18 -8.00
C PRO A 92 -2.20 14.84 -6.69
N ASP A 93 -3.48 14.73 -6.34
CA ASP A 93 -4.03 15.33 -5.12
C ASP A 93 -3.48 14.68 -3.84
N PHE A 94 -2.98 13.44 -3.94
CA PHE A 94 -2.34 12.74 -2.82
C PHE A 94 -0.83 12.99 -2.68
N LEU A 95 -0.18 13.69 -3.63
CA LEU A 95 1.27 13.97 -3.57
C LEU A 95 1.62 15.13 -2.62
N GLY A 96 0.64 15.93 -2.24
CA GLY A 96 0.87 17.13 -1.45
C GLY A 96 1.59 18.23 -2.24
N THR A 97 1.80 19.38 -1.59
CA THR A 97 2.37 20.58 -2.24
C THR A 97 3.89 20.57 -2.38
N SER A 98 4.56 19.55 -1.83
CA SER A 98 6.03 19.47 -1.80
C SER A 98 6.64 18.84 -3.06
N VAL A 99 5.81 18.24 -3.93
CA VAL A 99 6.25 17.59 -5.18
C VAL A 99 5.84 18.46 -6.36
N PRO A 100 6.79 19.13 -7.03
CA PRO A 100 6.49 19.86 -8.27
C PRO A 100 6.15 18.88 -9.39
N LEU A 101 4.93 18.90 -9.91
CA LEU A 101 4.44 17.95 -10.91
C LEU A 101 5.23 18.00 -12.23
N ASP A 102 5.79 19.17 -12.59
CA ASP A 102 6.66 19.35 -13.75
C ASP A 102 8.09 18.79 -13.58
N ARG A 103 8.42 18.35 -12.37
CA ARG A 103 9.69 17.70 -12.03
C ARG A 103 9.55 16.17 -11.89
N VAL A 104 8.35 15.63 -12.04
CA VAL A 104 8.12 14.19 -12.06
C VAL A 104 8.63 13.61 -13.38
N VAL A 105 9.49 12.60 -13.29
CA VAL A 105 10.13 11.95 -14.45
C VAL A 105 9.65 10.53 -14.66
N ALA A 106 9.10 9.86 -13.64
CA ALA A 106 8.47 8.55 -13.76
C ALA A 106 7.41 8.34 -12.67
N VAL A 107 6.44 7.48 -12.97
CA VAL A 107 5.39 7.03 -12.02
C VAL A 107 5.27 5.52 -12.12
N TYR A 108 5.28 4.83 -10.96
CA TYR A 108 5.06 3.39 -10.84
C TYR A 108 3.90 3.15 -9.88
N ASP A 109 2.74 2.76 -10.40
CA ASP A 109 1.53 2.62 -9.57
C ASP A 109 0.65 1.47 -10.06
N HIS A 110 -0.13 0.93 -9.15
CA HIS A 110 -1.14 -0.09 -9.43
C HIS A 110 -2.59 0.40 -9.22
N HIS A 111 -2.75 1.67 -8.85
CA HIS A 111 -4.04 2.35 -8.75
C HIS A 111 -4.41 2.97 -10.10
N VAL A 112 -5.40 2.38 -10.77
CA VAL A 112 -5.86 2.83 -12.10
C VAL A 112 -6.68 4.11 -12.00
N GLY A 113 -6.65 4.93 -13.07
CA GLY A 113 -7.47 6.13 -13.22
C GLY A 113 -6.71 7.40 -13.63
N PHE A 114 -5.37 7.39 -13.58
CA PHE A 114 -4.52 8.53 -13.95
C PHE A 114 -3.52 8.19 -15.06
N GLU A 115 -3.74 7.10 -15.80
CA GLU A 115 -2.86 6.64 -16.88
C GLU A 115 -2.70 7.70 -17.96
N GLU A 116 -3.81 8.24 -18.49
CA GLU A 116 -3.79 9.28 -19.51
C GLU A 116 -3.14 10.56 -19.01
N TYR A 117 -3.46 10.97 -17.78
CA TYR A 117 -2.90 12.17 -17.16
C TYR A 117 -1.37 12.14 -17.13
N TRP A 118 -0.77 11.04 -16.74
CA TRP A 118 0.68 10.90 -16.68
C TRP A 118 1.29 10.59 -18.02
N GLN A 119 0.64 9.81 -18.86
CA GLN A 119 1.13 9.51 -20.22
C GLN A 119 1.27 10.78 -21.08
N GLU A 120 0.36 11.75 -20.94
CA GLU A 120 0.48 13.05 -21.60
C GLU A 120 1.68 13.87 -21.11
N ARG A 121 2.12 13.69 -19.86
CA ARG A 121 3.20 14.47 -19.23
C ARG A 121 4.58 13.86 -19.37
N ILE A 122 4.69 12.56 -19.16
CA ILE A 122 5.97 11.85 -19.09
C ILE A 122 6.05 10.66 -20.06
N GLY A 123 5.05 10.47 -20.91
CA GLY A 123 5.09 9.45 -21.97
C GLY A 123 5.20 8.04 -21.43
N SER A 124 6.16 7.27 -21.97
CA SER A 124 6.39 5.86 -21.62
C SER A 124 6.88 5.61 -20.18
N ASP A 125 7.22 6.67 -19.44
CA ASP A 125 7.68 6.56 -18.05
C ASP A 125 6.51 6.58 -17.05
N ALA A 126 5.26 6.61 -17.54
CA ALA A 126 4.05 6.37 -16.78
C ALA A 126 3.74 4.86 -16.73
N HIS A 127 4.18 4.20 -15.69
CA HIS A 127 3.97 2.76 -15.45
C HIS A 127 2.81 2.57 -14.46
N ILE A 128 1.58 2.74 -14.95
CA ILE A 128 0.36 2.56 -14.16
C ILE A 128 -0.38 1.35 -14.73
N GLU A 129 -0.40 0.25 -13.98
CA GLU A 129 -0.87 -1.04 -14.49
C GLU A 129 -1.75 -1.76 -13.45
N PHE A 130 -2.71 -2.54 -13.92
CA PHE A 130 -3.47 -3.45 -13.05
C PHE A 130 -2.57 -4.62 -12.63
N ILE A 131 -2.01 -4.54 -11.42
CA ILE A 131 -1.17 -5.55 -10.79
C ILE A 131 -1.45 -5.57 -9.28
N GLY A 132 -1.06 -6.63 -8.58
CA GLY A 132 -1.37 -6.82 -7.17
C GLY A 132 -0.67 -5.82 -6.25
N ALA A 133 0.60 -5.49 -6.55
CA ALA A 133 1.43 -4.57 -5.78
C ALA A 133 2.34 -3.76 -6.69
N ALA A 134 2.56 -2.48 -6.39
CA ALA A 134 3.53 -1.63 -7.11
C ALA A 134 4.96 -2.18 -6.95
N ALA A 135 5.26 -2.88 -5.85
CA ALA A 135 6.53 -3.57 -5.64
C ALA A 135 6.88 -4.56 -6.76
N THR A 136 5.90 -5.16 -7.41
CA THR A 136 6.11 -6.05 -8.56
C THR A 136 6.66 -5.26 -9.76
N LEU A 137 6.18 -4.04 -10.00
CA LEU A 137 6.71 -3.13 -11.04
C LEU A 137 8.16 -2.75 -10.74
N ILE A 138 8.47 -2.44 -9.48
CA ILE A 138 9.83 -2.11 -9.07
C ILE A 138 10.78 -3.29 -9.29
N TYR A 139 10.36 -4.51 -8.92
CA TYR A 139 11.21 -5.68 -9.19
C TYR A 139 11.41 -5.93 -10.70
N ARG A 140 10.42 -5.61 -11.54
CA ARG A 140 10.55 -5.63 -12.99
C ARG A 140 11.71 -4.75 -13.49
N GLU A 141 11.85 -3.55 -12.92
CA GLU A 141 12.97 -2.64 -13.25
C GLU A 141 14.32 -3.22 -12.82
N TRP A 142 14.39 -3.86 -11.64
CA TRP A 142 15.58 -4.61 -11.22
C TRP A 142 15.94 -5.72 -12.21
N LYS A 143 14.98 -6.45 -12.72
CA LYS A 143 15.21 -7.50 -13.74
C LYS A 143 15.66 -6.91 -15.08
N LYS A 144 15.02 -5.84 -15.55
CA LYS A 144 15.39 -5.16 -16.79
C LYS A 144 16.82 -4.61 -16.77
N SER A 145 17.25 -4.09 -15.62
CA SER A 145 18.62 -3.57 -15.43
C SER A 145 19.69 -4.65 -15.36
N GLY A 146 19.32 -5.91 -15.18
CA GLY A 146 20.27 -7.01 -14.94
C GLY A 146 20.91 -6.98 -13.54
N LEU A 147 20.40 -6.16 -12.61
CA LEU A 147 20.98 -5.97 -11.26
C LEU A 147 20.23 -6.72 -10.16
N ALA A 148 19.23 -7.53 -10.48
CA ALA A 148 18.38 -8.21 -9.50
C ALA A 148 19.19 -9.07 -8.49
N ASP A 149 20.31 -9.64 -8.90
CA ASP A 149 21.18 -10.41 -8.00
C ASP A 149 21.96 -9.54 -7.01
N GLN A 150 22.12 -8.25 -7.28
CA GLN A 150 22.80 -7.28 -6.42
C GLN A 150 21.86 -6.59 -5.43
N MET A 151 20.54 -6.83 -5.54
CA MET A 151 19.56 -6.31 -4.58
C MET A 151 19.91 -6.76 -3.16
N SER A 152 19.94 -5.82 -2.22
CA SER A 152 20.18 -6.13 -0.81
C SER A 152 19.07 -7.00 -0.22
N ARG A 153 19.44 -7.82 0.79
CA ARG A 153 18.44 -8.62 1.50
C ARG A 153 17.33 -7.77 2.12
N SER A 154 17.65 -6.62 2.68
CA SER A 154 16.67 -5.71 3.27
C SER A 154 15.63 -5.25 2.25
N THR A 155 16.05 -4.81 1.06
CA THR A 155 15.16 -4.43 -0.03
C THR A 155 14.32 -5.61 -0.53
N ALA A 156 14.92 -6.78 -0.69
CA ALA A 156 14.18 -7.98 -1.09
C ALA A 156 13.06 -8.34 -0.10
N LEU A 157 13.35 -8.28 1.22
CA LEU A 157 12.34 -8.55 2.27
C LEU A 157 11.24 -7.48 2.29
N LEU A 158 11.54 -6.22 2.02
CA LEU A 158 10.53 -5.17 1.87
C LEU A 158 9.60 -5.46 0.69
N LEU A 159 10.15 -5.78 -0.48
CA LEU A 159 9.34 -6.11 -1.67
C LEU A 159 8.48 -7.38 -1.46
N ILE A 160 9.02 -8.39 -0.75
CA ILE A 160 8.25 -9.58 -0.36
C ILE A 160 7.05 -9.18 0.52
N ALA A 161 7.29 -8.39 1.56
CA ALA A 161 6.25 -7.93 2.47
C ALA A 161 5.17 -7.10 1.74
N ALA A 162 5.59 -6.21 0.84
CA ALA A 162 4.71 -5.38 0.02
C ALA A 162 3.77 -6.23 -0.86
N ILE A 163 4.32 -7.22 -1.56
CA ILE A 163 3.51 -8.13 -2.38
C ILE A 163 2.54 -8.93 -1.50
N LEU A 164 2.99 -9.45 -0.36
CA LEU A 164 2.12 -10.20 0.54
C LEU A 164 0.95 -9.37 1.06
N ASP A 165 1.23 -8.14 1.51
CA ASP A 165 0.24 -7.25 2.11
C ASP A 165 -0.84 -6.86 1.09
N ASN A 166 -0.42 -6.34 -0.05
CA ASN A 166 -1.32 -5.86 -1.10
C ASN A 166 -2.08 -6.96 -1.84
N THR A 167 -1.61 -8.20 -1.76
CA THR A 167 -2.27 -9.37 -2.36
C THR A 167 -3.00 -10.24 -1.34
N LEU A 168 -3.10 -9.82 -0.08
CA LEU A 168 -3.69 -10.62 1.01
C LEU A 168 -3.11 -12.04 1.05
N ASN A 169 -1.77 -12.12 1.10
CA ASN A 169 -1.05 -13.39 1.02
C ASN A 169 -1.31 -14.15 -0.30
N LEU A 170 -1.29 -13.45 -1.42
CA LEU A 170 -1.52 -13.98 -2.79
C LEU A 170 -2.94 -14.52 -3.04
N THR A 171 -3.93 -14.08 -2.27
CA THR A 171 -5.31 -14.59 -2.37
C THR A 171 -6.32 -13.55 -2.82
N SER A 172 -5.96 -12.27 -2.87
CA SER A 172 -6.86 -11.21 -3.32
C SER A 172 -7.16 -11.29 -4.82
N SER A 173 -8.28 -10.75 -5.25
CA SER A 173 -8.74 -10.78 -6.64
C SER A 173 -7.86 -9.96 -7.61
N ASN A 174 -7.05 -9.03 -7.10
CA ASN A 174 -6.09 -8.25 -7.88
C ASN A 174 -4.72 -8.95 -8.02
N THR A 175 -4.50 -10.08 -7.37
CA THR A 175 -3.26 -10.85 -7.47
C THR A 175 -3.05 -11.36 -8.91
N THR A 176 -1.92 -11.01 -9.51
CA THR A 176 -1.58 -11.45 -10.85
C THR A 176 -0.58 -12.61 -10.84
N LYS A 177 -0.42 -13.24 -12.00
CA LYS A 177 0.63 -14.29 -12.18
C LYS A 177 2.03 -13.72 -12.01
N GLU A 178 2.22 -12.42 -12.31
CA GLU A 178 3.50 -11.74 -12.15
C GLU A 178 3.83 -11.53 -10.68
N ASP A 179 2.87 -11.09 -9.85
CA ASP A 179 3.06 -10.97 -8.39
C ASP A 179 3.53 -12.29 -7.78
N ILE A 180 2.86 -13.39 -8.15
CA ILE A 180 3.23 -14.74 -7.69
C ILE A 180 4.63 -15.14 -8.15
N ALA A 181 5.00 -14.81 -9.39
CA ALA A 181 6.32 -15.16 -9.91
C ALA A 181 7.42 -14.36 -9.25
N VAL A 182 7.22 -13.06 -9.05
CA VAL A 182 8.16 -12.16 -8.36
C VAL A 182 8.33 -12.58 -6.90
N PHE A 183 7.22 -12.79 -6.20
CA PHE A 183 7.24 -13.28 -4.81
C PHE A 183 8.07 -14.56 -4.68
N LYS A 184 7.82 -15.57 -5.51
CA LYS A 184 8.56 -16.85 -5.49
C LYS A 184 10.05 -16.65 -5.76
N ALA A 185 10.41 -15.80 -6.74
CA ALA A 185 11.80 -15.53 -7.06
C ALA A 185 12.55 -14.87 -5.90
N LEU A 186 11.93 -13.87 -5.25
CA LEU A 186 12.50 -13.20 -4.10
C LEU A 186 12.61 -14.13 -2.88
N CYS A 187 11.57 -14.92 -2.59
CA CYS A 187 11.60 -15.90 -1.51
C CYS A 187 12.68 -16.96 -1.72
N GLN A 188 12.84 -17.46 -2.94
CA GLN A 188 13.90 -18.42 -3.26
C GLN A 188 15.29 -17.81 -3.08
N LYS A 189 15.49 -16.57 -3.53
CA LYS A 189 16.76 -15.85 -3.38
C LYS A 189 17.14 -15.66 -1.91
N GLU A 190 16.18 -15.27 -1.07
CA GLU A 190 16.43 -14.87 0.32
C GLU A 190 16.20 -15.98 1.35
N GLY A 191 15.73 -17.16 0.92
CA GLY A 191 15.41 -18.28 1.82
C GLY A 191 14.22 -17.96 2.73
N VAL A 192 13.23 -17.21 2.21
CA VAL A 192 11.99 -16.89 2.92
C VAL A 192 11.01 -18.03 2.78
N ASP A 193 10.41 -18.45 3.89
CA ASP A 193 9.41 -19.51 3.96
C ASP A 193 8.06 -19.00 4.51
N ASP A 194 7.06 -19.88 4.57
CA ASP A 194 5.72 -19.57 5.08
C ASP A 194 5.74 -19.09 6.55
N ARG A 195 6.74 -19.48 7.34
CA ARG A 195 6.88 -19.03 8.75
C ARG A 195 7.25 -17.56 8.80
N TRP A 196 8.12 -17.12 7.90
CA TRP A 196 8.46 -15.71 7.78
C TRP A 196 7.24 -14.89 7.36
N CYS A 197 6.46 -15.38 6.38
CA CYS A 197 5.22 -14.73 5.92
C CYS A 197 4.21 -14.60 7.06
N ALA A 198 3.98 -15.68 7.81
CA ALA A 198 3.11 -15.67 8.97
C ALA A 198 3.62 -14.72 10.08
N SER A 199 4.94 -14.65 10.29
CA SER A 199 5.56 -13.74 11.26
C SER A 199 5.38 -12.28 10.86
N TYR A 200 5.47 -11.94 9.55
CA TYR A 200 5.19 -10.60 9.05
C TYR A 200 3.77 -10.18 9.41
N PHE A 201 2.77 -10.98 9.00
CA PHE A 201 1.36 -10.66 9.29
C PHE A 201 1.05 -10.61 10.79
N SER A 202 1.68 -11.46 11.60
CA SER A 202 1.52 -11.41 13.06
C SER A 202 2.02 -10.10 13.64
N GLN A 203 3.15 -9.58 13.17
CA GLN A 203 3.68 -8.29 13.60
C GLN A 203 2.83 -7.11 13.16
N VAL A 204 2.26 -7.15 11.93
CA VAL A 204 1.26 -6.16 11.48
C VAL A 204 0.07 -6.17 12.44
N GLN A 205 -0.48 -7.34 12.73
CA GLN A 205 -1.59 -7.50 13.66
C GLN A 205 -1.27 -6.97 15.05
N GLU A 206 -0.12 -7.32 15.64
CA GLU A 206 0.33 -6.77 16.92
C GLU A 206 0.37 -5.24 16.92
N SER A 207 0.81 -4.63 15.81
CA SER A 207 0.84 -3.19 15.66
C SER A 207 -0.56 -2.57 15.58
N VAL A 208 -1.49 -3.20 14.85
CA VAL A 208 -2.91 -2.81 14.77
C VAL A 208 -3.58 -2.94 16.14
N GLU A 209 -3.39 -4.05 16.84
CA GLU A 209 -4.00 -4.32 18.15
C GLU A 209 -3.48 -3.38 19.25
N ALA A 210 -2.22 -2.95 19.16
CA ALA A 210 -1.63 -2.01 20.12
C ALA A 210 -2.30 -0.63 20.07
N ASP A 211 -2.92 -0.26 18.95
CA ASP A 211 -3.64 1.01 18.77
C ASP A 211 -4.90 0.82 17.91
N LEU A 212 -5.71 -0.18 18.26
CA LEU A 212 -6.85 -0.63 17.46
C LEU A 212 -7.85 0.48 17.15
N LYS A 213 -8.07 1.40 18.08
CA LYS A 213 -9.02 2.50 17.87
C LYS A 213 -8.54 3.40 16.73
N ASN A 214 -7.29 3.85 16.73
CA ASN A 214 -6.76 4.68 15.68
C ASN A 214 -6.66 3.92 14.37
N ALA A 215 -6.23 2.65 14.38
CA ALA A 215 -6.20 1.81 13.18
C ALA A 215 -7.57 1.71 12.49
N LEU A 216 -8.65 1.61 13.27
CA LEU A 216 -10.01 1.60 12.75
C LEU A 216 -10.42 2.95 12.15
N PHE A 217 -10.21 4.04 12.89
CA PHE A 217 -10.69 5.36 12.49
C PHE A 217 -9.87 5.98 11.35
N ASP A 218 -8.59 5.69 11.26
CA ASP A 218 -7.73 6.13 10.15
C ASP A 218 -8.18 5.54 8.80
N ASP A 219 -8.79 4.33 8.82
CA ASP A 219 -9.31 3.68 7.62
C ASP A 219 -10.83 3.84 7.40
N VAL A 220 -11.57 4.59 8.24
CA VAL A 220 -12.99 4.87 7.98
C VAL A 220 -13.12 5.73 6.72
N LYS A 221 -13.80 5.19 5.72
CA LYS A 221 -14.14 5.94 4.49
C LYS A 221 -15.62 6.30 4.47
N THR A 222 -15.92 7.50 3.96
CA THR A 222 -17.30 7.89 3.69
C THR A 222 -17.69 7.39 2.31
N VAL A 223 -18.74 6.57 2.27
CA VAL A 223 -19.31 6.05 1.02
C VAL A 223 -20.59 6.83 0.71
N HIS A 224 -20.72 7.29 -0.52
CA HIS A 224 -21.86 8.08 -0.97
C HIS A 224 -22.64 7.36 -2.06
N ASN A 225 -23.96 7.52 -2.06
CA ASN A 225 -24.85 7.04 -3.11
C ASN A 225 -24.86 5.52 -3.34
N ILE A 226 -24.59 4.73 -2.29
CA ILE A 226 -24.70 3.26 -2.32
C ILE A 226 -25.67 2.85 -1.21
N GLU A 227 -26.92 2.64 -1.55
CA GLU A 227 -28.02 2.37 -0.59
C GLU A 227 -27.78 1.10 0.24
N ALA A 228 -27.15 0.09 -0.35
CA ALA A 228 -26.84 -1.18 0.31
C ALA A 228 -25.75 -1.06 1.41
N LEU A 229 -24.98 0.02 1.44
CA LEU A 229 -23.92 0.25 2.43
C LEU A 229 -24.27 1.41 3.37
N PRO A 230 -23.88 1.32 4.64
CA PRO A 230 -23.88 2.49 5.50
C PRO A 230 -22.84 3.51 5.02
N SER A 231 -23.03 4.79 5.38
CA SER A 231 -22.14 5.85 4.90
C SER A 231 -20.71 5.77 5.46
N LYS A 232 -20.50 5.07 6.56
CA LYS A 232 -19.18 4.88 7.17
C LYS A 232 -18.75 3.43 7.07
N VAL A 233 -17.71 3.19 6.28
CA VAL A 233 -17.18 1.83 6.06
C VAL A 233 -15.71 1.80 6.45
N ALA A 234 -15.44 1.11 7.57
CA ALA A 234 -14.09 0.80 8.04
C ALA A 234 -13.64 -0.56 7.50
N GLN A 235 -12.32 -0.76 7.42
CA GLN A 235 -11.73 -2.04 7.06
C GLN A 235 -10.50 -2.32 7.93
N LEU A 236 -10.34 -3.56 8.32
CA LEU A 236 -9.10 -4.09 8.88
C LEU A 236 -8.69 -5.34 8.13
N CYS A 237 -7.43 -5.40 7.69
CA CYS A 237 -6.81 -6.63 7.20
C CYS A 237 -5.90 -7.15 8.31
N VAL A 238 -6.20 -8.32 8.86
CA VAL A 238 -5.47 -8.92 9.98
C VAL A 238 -5.13 -10.38 9.68
N TRP A 239 -4.08 -10.88 10.33
CA TRP A 239 -3.70 -12.28 10.16
C TRP A 239 -4.78 -13.24 10.68
N ASP A 240 -5.30 -12.98 11.87
CA ASP A 240 -6.33 -13.78 12.55
C ASP A 240 -7.38 -12.84 13.16
N ALA A 241 -8.62 -12.88 12.64
CA ALA A 241 -9.68 -11.99 13.07
C ALA A 241 -10.20 -12.24 14.51
N HIS A 242 -9.80 -13.35 15.15
CA HIS A 242 -10.37 -13.78 16.44
C HIS A 242 -10.27 -12.71 17.52
N THR A 243 -9.08 -12.14 17.72
CA THR A 243 -8.83 -11.12 18.73
C THR A 243 -9.61 -9.82 18.49
N ILE A 244 -9.85 -9.48 17.21
CA ILE A 244 -10.66 -8.31 16.84
C ILE A 244 -12.14 -8.59 17.10
N LEU A 245 -12.61 -9.80 16.77
CA LEU A 245 -14.00 -10.21 17.03
C LEU A 245 -14.33 -10.24 18.53
N GLU A 246 -13.39 -10.62 19.39
CA GLU A 246 -13.55 -10.55 20.85
C GLU A 246 -13.71 -9.11 21.36
N GLN A 247 -13.15 -8.12 20.64
CA GLN A 247 -13.23 -6.70 20.99
C GLN A 247 -14.46 -5.99 20.40
N LEU A 248 -15.35 -6.69 19.67
CA LEU A 248 -16.53 -6.08 19.06
C LEU A 248 -17.41 -5.27 20.03
N PRO A 249 -17.64 -5.66 21.29
CA PRO A 249 -18.39 -4.82 22.22
C PRO A 249 -17.76 -3.43 22.40
N GLN A 250 -16.44 -3.35 22.49
CA GLN A 250 -15.71 -2.10 22.60
C GLN A 250 -15.70 -1.32 21.28
N ILE A 251 -15.52 -2.01 20.15
CA ILE A 251 -15.56 -1.40 18.82
C ILE A 251 -16.93 -0.76 18.56
N ARG A 252 -18.03 -1.45 18.87
CA ARG A 252 -19.39 -0.91 18.77
C ARG A 252 -19.57 0.37 19.58
N GLN A 253 -19.01 0.42 20.80
CA GLN A 253 -19.04 1.62 21.63
C GLN A 253 -18.29 2.79 20.94
N TRP A 254 -17.16 2.54 20.28
CA TRP A 254 -16.42 3.59 19.56
C TRP A 254 -17.19 4.11 18.35
N PHE A 255 -18.01 3.26 17.69
CA PHE A 255 -18.84 3.64 16.54
C PHE A 255 -20.24 4.12 16.91
N GLU A 256 -20.58 4.24 18.21
CA GLU A 256 -21.92 4.61 18.71
C GLU A 256 -22.42 5.93 18.12
N GLU A 257 -21.55 6.90 17.87
CA GLU A 257 -21.90 8.18 17.25
C GLU A 257 -22.51 8.04 15.85
N TYR A 258 -22.15 7.00 15.09
CA TYR A 258 -22.69 6.71 13.77
C TYR A 258 -24.00 5.91 13.83
N ARG A 259 -24.43 5.48 15.01
CA ARG A 259 -25.62 4.64 15.27
C ARG A 259 -25.57 3.35 14.41
N ASP A 260 -26.57 3.16 13.53
CA ASP A 260 -26.68 2.02 12.61
C ASP A 260 -26.09 2.30 11.21
N ASN A 261 -25.41 3.45 11.05
CA ASN A 261 -24.87 3.91 9.76
C ASN A 261 -23.35 3.67 9.64
N TRP A 262 -22.89 2.52 10.08
CA TRP A 262 -21.50 2.08 9.95
C TRP A 262 -21.41 0.58 9.67
N MET A 263 -20.29 0.21 9.05
CA MET A 263 -19.89 -1.17 8.81
C MET A 263 -18.39 -1.30 9.03
N LEU A 264 -17.98 -2.42 9.62
CA LEU A 264 -16.58 -2.84 9.66
C LEU A 264 -16.42 -4.13 8.84
N ASN A 265 -15.52 -4.10 7.87
CA ASN A 265 -15.06 -5.27 7.15
C ASN A 265 -13.75 -5.76 7.77
N ILE A 266 -13.74 -6.95 8.36
CA ILE A 266 -12.53 -7.58 8.90
C ILE A 266 -12.11 -8.67 7.92
N VAL A 267 -10.96 -8.50 7.27
CA VAL A 267 -10.37 -9.51 6.39
C VAL A 267 -9.45 -10.39 7.22
N ASP A 268 -9.79 -11.66 7.35
CA ASP A 268 -8.97 -12.70 7.98
C ASP A 268 -8.08 -13.35 6.91
N ILE A 269 -6.82 -12.94 6.87
CA ILE A 269 -5.87 -13.38 5.84
C ILE A 269 -5.54 -14.86 6.01
N LYS A 270 -5.40 -15.33 7.26
CA LYS A 270 -5.07 -16.72 7.58
C LYS A 270 -6.18 -17.70 7.18
N ARG A 271 -7.45 -17.29 7.38
CA ARG A 271 -8.62 -18.13 7.05
C ARG A 271 -9.20 -17.82 5.67
N GLN A 272 -8.64 -16.84 4.97
CA GLN A 272 -9.09 -16.39 3.65
C GLN A 272 -10.60 -16.13 3.61
N CYS A 273 -11.06 -15.30 4.53
CA CYS A 273 -12.47 -14.95 4.65
C CYS A 273 -12.62 -13.49 5.11
N SER A 274 -13.85 -12.95 5.01
CA SER A 274 -14.19 -11.65 5.59
C SER A 274 -15.29 -11.81 6.63
N TYR A 275 -15.25 -10.94 7.66
CA TYR A 275 -16.35 -10.75 8.57
C TYR A 275 -16.94 -9.35 8.34
N PHE A 276 -18.23 -9.31 8.05
CA PHE A 276 -19.00 -8.07 7.94
C PHE A 276 -19.67 -7.81 9.27
N VAL A 277 -19.34 -6.70 9.90
CA VAL A 277 -19.95 -6.25 11.15
C VAL A 277 -20.78 -5.02 10.85
N CYS A 278 -22.08 -5.09 11.07
CA CYS A 278 -23.02 -4.02 10.77
C CYS A 278 -24.24 -4.14 11.69
N ASP A 279 -24.68 -3.03 12.30
CA ASP A 279 -25.83 -3.03 13.21
C ASP A 279 -27.14 -2.59 12.52
N GLY A 280 -27.06 -1.92 11.36
CA GLY A 280 -28.22 -1.49 10.58
C GLY A 280 -28.93 -2.65 9.88
N ILE A 281 -30.16 -2.97 10.30
CA ILE A 281 -30.94 -4.11 9.77
C ILE A 281 -31.12 -4.02 8.26
N HIS A 282 -31.40 -2.82 7.72
CA HIS A 282 -31.53 -2.63 6.29
C HIS A 282 -30.25 -3.03 5.54
N HIS A 283 -29.10 -2.57 6.01
CA HIS A 283 -27.81 -2.88 5.40
C HIS A 283 -27.45 -4.37 5.54
N GLN A 284 -27.79 -5.01 6.68
CA GLN A 284 -27.61 -6.45 6.85
C GLN A 284 -28.39 -7.23 5.77
N GLN A 285 -29.66 -6.90 5.55
CA GLN A 285 -30.50 -7.56 4.55
C GLN A 285 -29.98 -7.40 3.13
N GLU A 286 -29.50 -6.21 2.78
CA GLU A 286 -28.89 -5.97 1.47
C GLU A 286 -27.57 -6.74 1.30
N LEU A 287 -26.71 -6.76 2.31
CA LEU A 287 -25.45 -7.51 2.29
C LEU A 287 -25.70 -9.03 2.23
N GLU A 288 -26.70 -9.55 2.97
CA GLU A 288 -27.10 -10.97 2.87
C GLU A 288 -27.50 -11.35 1.45
N ARG A 289 -28.34 -10.53 0.84
CA ARG A 289 -28.82 -10.73 -0.55
C ARG A 289 -27.69 -10.68 -1.59
N ILE A 290 -26.73 -9.73 -1.40
CA ILE A 290 -25.67 -9.48 -2.37
C ILE A 290 -24.53 -10.50 -2.24
N PHE A 291 -24.11 -10.83 -1.02
CA PHE A 291 -22.92 -11.65 -0.77
C PHE A 291 -23.24 -13.11 -0.41
N ASP A 292 -24.53 -13.48 -0.34
CA ASP A 292 -24.97 -14.83 0.09
C ASP A 292 -24.39 -15.21 1.46
N VAL A 293 -24.52 -14.29 2.40
CA VAL A 293 -24.08 -14.46 3.79
C VAL A 293 -25.28 -14.36 4.72
N HIS A 294 -25.11 -14.74 5.97
CA HIS A 294 -26.17 -14.61 6.98
C HIS A 294 -25.65 -13.86 8.21
N PHE A 295 -26.39 -12.84 8.65
CA PHE A 295 -26.07 -12.06 9.84
C PHE A 295 -26.67 -12.71 11.10
N GLU A 296 -25.79 -12.98 12.06
CA GLU A 296 -26.15 -13.37 13.42
C GLU A 296 -25.54 -12.36 14.40
N SER A 297 -26.37 -11.73 15.23
CA SER A 297 -25.93 -10.71 16.18
C SER A 297 -25.12 -9.55 15.54
N GLY A 298 -25.49 -9.17 14.32
CA GLY A 298 -24.83 -8.10 13.57
C GLY A 298 -23.47 -8.48 12.96
N ILE A 299 -23.17 -9.77 12.83
CA ILE A 299 -21.94 -10.29 12.24
C ILE A 299 -22.30 -11.31 11.16
N ALA A 300 -21.72 -11.18 9.98
CA ALA A 300 -21.79 -12.21 8.94
C ALA A 300 -20.39 -12.63 8.50
N ARG A 301 -20.20 -13.89 8.19
CA ARG A 301 -18.94 -14.42 7.64
C ARG A 301 -19.11 -14.73 6.17
N SER A 302 -18.27 -14.11 5.33
CA SER A 302 -18.10 -14.50 3.93
C SER A 302 -16.98 -15.54 3.82
N PRO A 303 -17.17 -16.62 3.03
CA PRO A 303 -16.13 -17.60 2.77
C PRO A 303 -15.01 -17.10 1.83
N ILE A 304 -15.13 -15.86 1.34
CA ILE A 304 -14.20 -15.20 0.44
C ILE A 304 -13.70 -13.92 1.13
N PRO A 305 -12.40 -13.61 1.09
CA PRO A 305 -11.89 -12.34 1.54
C PRO A 305 -12.30 -11.24 0.55
N TYR A 306 -12.89 -10.16 1.06
CA TYR A 306 -13.26 -8.98 0.28
C TYR A 306 -12.55 -7.75 0.82
N LEU A 307 -11.85 -7.03 -0.04
CA LEU A 307 -11.47 -5.66 0.25
C LEU A 307 -12.68 -4.72 0.07
N ARG A 308 -12.70 -3.59 0.77
CA ARG A 308 -13.78 -2.58 0.66
C ARG A 308 -14.06 -2.19 -0.80
N LYS A 309 -13.01 -1.99 -1.61
CA LYS A 309 -13.15 -1.70 -3.04
C LYS A 309 -13.89 -2.80 -3.80
N GLU A 310 -13.69 -4.06 -3.43
CA GLU A 310 -14.36 -5.22 -4.04
C GLU A 310 -15.81 -5.33 -3.59
N ILE A 311 -16.09 -5.02 -2.31
CA ILE A 311 -17.45 -4.93 -1.79
C ILE A 311 -18.23 -3.88 -2.59
N ILE A 312 -17.69 -2.67 -2.71
CA ILE A 312 -18.32 -1.58 -3.46
C ILE A 312 -18.54 -1.96 -4.93
N LYS A 313 -17.52 -2.50 -5.60
CA LYS A 313 -17.61 -2.94 -6.98
C LYS A 313 -18.69 -4.02 -7.18
N THR A 314 -18.75 -5.00 -6.28
CA THR A 314 -19.74 -6.08 -6.34
C THR A 314 -21.15 -5.55 -6.20
N ILE A 315 -21.38 -4.58 -5.31
CA ILE A 315 -22.70 -3.96 -5.11
C ILE A 315 -23.15 -3.16 -6.35
N ILE A 316 -22.25 -2.36 -6.92
CA ILE A 316 -22.56 -1.52 -8.09
C ILE A 316 -22.82 -2.38 -9.35
N SER A 317 -22.26 -3.58 -9.41
CA SER A 317 -22.38 -4.49 -10.56
C SER A 317 -23.66 -5.34 -10.52
N LYS A 318 -24.41 -5.35 -9.42
CA LYS A 318 -25.69 -6.09 -9.24
C LYS A 318 -26.90 -5.19 -9.27
#